data_6756507a0c16b1c1d363dcb60ebc2cc1
#
_entry.id   6756507a0c16b1c1d363dcb60ebc2cc1
#
_cell.length_a   1.000
_cell.length_b   1.000
_cell.length_c   1.000
_cell.angle_alpha   90.00
_cell.angle_beta   90.00
_cell.angle_gamma   90.00
#
_symmetry.space_group_name_H-M   'P 1'
#
loop_
_entity.id
_entity.type
_entity.pdbx_description
1 polymer ?
#
loop_
_entity_poly.entity_id
_entity_poly.type
_entity_poly.pdbx_seq_one_letter_code
_entity_poly.pdbx_strand_id
1 'polypeptide(L)'
;EEDGKNPSVAEALEQSVNLSFVRIMHDVVHYHAYEAADAPARGLRDKDDDETRQAFLNRFAEREGLGFLRTYWHKYRDVAPADRLDVLGDSVPSRPVPQAAAYLSVLPKSDFASFTAFMRKQLGDRAGTDASLRKLFDAHATRQYSLADQGYLARVHPLELWLVRHLQNEPKATLKDIVPASVDARRDASKWLFAPRFKHAQQVRIDIVVEVAAFERIAEEWRRLGYPFEHLVPSLATSIGSSADRPAALAELMGIVVNDGIRRPTVRIDQLRFAADTPFETR
;
A
#
# COMPACT_ATOMS: atom_id res chain seq x y z
N GLU A 1 4.63 17.52 28.52
CA GLU A 1 5.57 17.88 29.64
C GLU A 1 7.05 17.69 29.25
N GLU A 2 7.39 17.00 28.18
CA GLU A 2 8.78 16.76 27.75
C GLU A 2 9.31 17.76 26.70
N ASP A 3 8.46 18.61 26.16
CA ASP A 3 8.76 19.47 24.99
C ASP A 3 9.77 20.62 25.27
N GLY A 4 10.07 20.89 26.51
CA GLY A 4 11.04 21.89 26.95
C GLY A 4 12.39 21.36 27.43
N LYS A 5 12.61 20.04 27.45
CA LYS A 5 13.85 19.42 27.92
C LYS A 5 14.78 19.16 26.74
N ASN A 6 16.05 19.54 26.91
CA ASN A 6 17.15 19.21 25.99
C ASN A 6 18.14 18.27 26.70
N PRO A 7 17.77 17.00 26.95
CA PRO A 7 18.70 16.05 27.57
C PRO A 7 19.82 15.68 26.59
N SER A 8 20.97 15.32 27.13
CA SER A 8 21.98 14.61 26.35
C SER A 8 21.44 13.24 25.88
N VAL A 9 22.07 12.63 24.87
CA VAL A 9 21.67 11.30 24.40
C VAL A 9 21.70 10.25 25.51
N ALA A 10 22.73 10.32 26.39
CA ALA A 10 22.87 9.43 27.54
C ALA A 10 21.74 9.61 28.54
N GLU A 11 21.40 10.84 28.92
CA GLU A 11 20.28 11.15 29.82
C GLU A 11 18.95 10.75 29.22
N ALA A 12 18.79 10.98 27.91
CA ALA A 12 17.56 10.55 27.19
C ALA A 12 17.39 9.03 27.23
N LEU A 13 18.47 8.27 27.10
CA LEU A 13 18.46 6.81 27.18
C LEU A 13 18.13 6.34 28.60
N GLU A 14 18.83 6.88 29.62
CA GLU A 14 18.60 6.53 31.04
C GLU A 14 17.17 6.82 31.49
N GLN A 15 16.60 7.93 31.02
CA GLN A 15 15.24 8.37 31.41
C GLN A 15 14.15 7.91 30.45
N SER A 16 14.49 7.13 29.41
CA SER A 16 13.57 6.66 28.37
C SER A 16 12.81 7.80 27.67
N VAL A 17 13.49 8.90 27.35
CA VAL A 17 12.91 10.07 26.67
C VAL A 17 12.81 9.79 25.18
N ASN A 18 11.70 9.23 24.75
CA ASN A 18 11.46 8.79 23.38
C ASN A 18 11.56 9.93 22.34
N LEU A 19 11.11 11.13 22.68
CA LEU A 19 11.08 12.28 21.77
C LEU A 19 12.48 12.64 21.24
N SER A 20 13.51 12.51 22.04
CA SER A 20 14.90 12.76 21.61
C SER A 20 15.32 11.83 20.47
N PHE A 21 15.01 10.53 20.58
CA PHE A 21 15.34 9.54 19.55
C PHE A 21 14.50 9.71 18.30
N VAL A 22 13.23 10.09 18.43
CA VAL A 22 12.35 10.41 17.28
C VAL A 22 12.89 11.62 16.53
N ARG A 23 13.38 12.66 17.22
CA ARG A 23 14.01 13.85 16.58
C ARG A 23 15.30 13.48 15.84
N ILE A 24 16.18 12.69 16.45
CA ILE A 24 17.41 12.20 15.79
C ILE A 24 17.03 11.38 14.54
N MET A 25 16.07 10.49 14.63
CA MET A 25 15.62 9.71 13.48
C MET A 25 15.04 10.61 12.39
N HIS A 26 14.28 11.65 12.74
CA HIS A 26 13.79 12.63 11.79
C HIS A 26 14.94 13.29 11.00
N ASP A 27 16.01 13.69 11.69
CA ASP A 27 17.18 14.31 11.05
C ASP A 27 17.93 13.31 10.16
N VAL A 28 18.05 12.04 10.60
CA VAL A 28 18.62 10.97 9.78
C VAL A 28 17.78 10.73 8.51
N VAL A 29 16.46 10.63 8.65
CA VAL A 29 15.53 10.48 7.50
C VAL A 29 15.64 11.68 6.58
N HIS A 30 15.66 12.89 7.12
CA HIS A 30 15.79 14.12 6.33
C HIS A 30 17.10 14.15 5.53
N TYR A 31 18.22 13.79 6.17
CA TYR A 31 19.51 13.68 5.48
C TYR A 31 19.47 12.71 4.31
N HIS A 32 18.98 11.48 4.53
CA HIS A 32 18.90 10.45 3.49
C HIS A 32 17.87 10.77 2.41
N ALA A 33 16.82 11.52 2.74
CA ALA A 33 15.79 11.93 1.79
C ALA A 33 16.26 13.05 0.87
N TYR A 34 16.97 14.05 1.39
CA TYR A 34 17.17 15.34 0.70
C TYR A 34 18.64 15.80 0.58
N GLU A 35 19.54 15.39 1.49
CA GLU A 35 20.88 15.99 1.60
C GLU A 35 21.99 15.12 1.05
N ALA A 36 21.92 13.82 1.23
CA ALA A 36 22.90 12.89 0.69
C ALA A 36 23.10 13.10 -0.82
N ALA A 37 24.30 12.83 -1.32
CA ALA A 37 24.67 13.10 -2.72
C ALA A 37 23.72 12.42 -3.74
N ASP A 38 23.22 11.24 -3.38
CA ASP A 38 22.30 10.41 -4.13
C ASP A 38 20.90 10.35 -3.53
N ALA A 39 20.52 11.37 -2.73
CA ALA A 39 19.23 11.45 -2.08
C ALA A 39 18.07 11.42 -3.08
N PRO A 40 17.06 10.55 -2.87
CA PRO A 40 15.99 10.35 -3.85
C PRO A 40 15.14 11.59 -4.11
N ALA A 41 15.01 12.47 -3.11
CA ALA A 41 14.17 13.66 -3.18
C ALA A 41 14.98 14.97 -3.26
N ARG A 42 16.28 14.89 -3.61
CA ARG A 42 17.14 16.08 -3.69
C ARG A 42 16.59 17.15 -4.63
N GLY A 43 16.04 16.74 -5.79
CA GLY A 43 15.41 17.65 -6.77
C GLY A 43 14.12 18.31 -6.28
N LEU A 44 13.44 17.73 -5.27
CA LEU A 44 12.21 18.33 -4.72
C LEU A 44 12.46 19.61 -3.90
N ARG A 45 13.73 19.92 -3.57
CA ARG A 45 14.09 21.23 -2.96
C ARG A 45 13.93 22.37 -3.95
N ASP A 46 14.07 22.10 -5.23
CA ASP A 46 13.79 23.07 -6.27
C ASP A 46 12.28 23.12 -6.51
N LYS A 47 11.66 24.25 -6.17
CA LYS A 47 10.19 24.41 -6.23
C LYS A 47 9.62 24.28 -7.64
N ASP A 48 10.48 24.39 -8.65
CA ASP A 48 10.14 24.34 -10.07
C ASP A 48 10.41 22.97 -10.72
N ASP A 49 10.88 21.96 -9.96
CA ASP A 49 11.10 20.62 -10.47
C ASP A 49 9.77 19.81 -10.51
N ASP A 50 8.94 20.15 -11.48
CA ASP A 50 7.68 19.43 -11.73
C ASP A 50 7.93 17.99 -12.19
N GLU A 51 9.04 17.68 -12.84
CA GLU A 51 9.35 16.34 -13.34
C GLU A 51 9.61 15.36 -12.19
N THR A 52 10.44 15.75 -11.24
CA THR A 52 10.68 14.95 -10.03
C THR A 52 9.40 14.74 -9.22
N ARG A 53 8.59 15.79 -9.05
CA ARG A 53 7.28 15.66 -8.39
C ARG A 53 6.36 14.68 -9.10
N GLN A 54 6.26 14.75 -10.41
CA GLN A 54 5.46 13.83 -11.22
C GLN A 54 5.96 12.38 -11.08
N ALA A 55 7.26 12.16 -11.07
CA ALA A 55 7.85 10.85 -10.89
C ALA A 55 7.48 10.22 -9.53
N PHE A 56 7.48 11.00 -8.45
CA PHE A 56 7.05 10.54 -7.12
C PHE A 56 5.55 10.23 -7.08
N LEU A 57 4.71 11.09 -7.64
CA LEU A 57 3.27 10.88 -7.72
C LEU A 57 2.93 9.63 -8.54
N ASN A 58 3.63 9.40 -9.65
CA ASN A 58 3.45 8.20 -10.47
C ASN A 58 3.83 6.93 -9.68
N ARG A 59 4.94 6.93 -8.94
CA ARG A 59 5.32 5.80 -8.08
C ARG A 59 4.28 5.53 -7.00
N PHE A 60 3.77 6.58 -6.36
CA PHE A 60 2.71 6.45 -5.37
C PHE A 60 1.45 5.85 -5.98
N ALA A 61 0.95 6.44 -7.08
CA ALA A 61 -0.26 5.99 -7.77
C ALA A 61 -0.17 4.52 -8.22
N GLU A 62 1.00 4.11 -8.74
CA GLU A 62 1.26 2.74 -9.13
C GLU A 62 1.23 1.78 -7.95
N ARG A 63 1.92 2.11 -6.86
CA ARG A 63 1.97 1.29 -5.64
C ARG A 63 0.59 1.15 -4.99
N GLU A 64 -0.14 2.27 -4.87
CA GLU A 64 -1.49 2.29 -4.31
C GLU A 64 -2.46 1.48 -5.18
N GLY A 65 -2.42 1.68 -6.49
CA GLY A 65 -3.26 0.95 -7.44
C GLY A 65 -3.02 -0.56 -7.42
N LEU A 66 -1.77 -0.99 -7.30
CA LEU A 66 -1.42 -2.42 -7.12
C LEU A 66 -1.93 -2.97 -5.78
N GLY A 67 -1.88 -2.18 -4.71
CA GLY A 67 -2.44 -2.53 -3.41
C GLY A 67 -3.94 -2.80 -3.50
N PHE A 68 -4.70 -1.89 -4.11
CA PHE A 68 -6.14 -2.06 -4.34
C PHE A 68 -6.46 -3.28 -5.20
N LEU A 69 -5.73 -3.48 -6.31
CA LEU A 69 -5.95 -4.65 -7.17
C LEU A 69 -5.73 -5.96 -6.45
N ARG A 70 -4.68 -6.08 -5.62
CA ARG A 70 -4.44 -7.28 -4.81
C ARG A 70 -5.59 -7.53 -3.84
N THR A 71 -6.04 -6.49 -3.14
CA THR A 71 -7.17 -6.58 -2.20
C THR A 71 -8.44 -7.06 -2.91
N TYR A 72 -8.79 -6.45 -4.04
CA TYR A 72 -9.98 -6.85 -4.80
C TYR A 72 -9.82 -8.21 -5.46
N TRP A 73 -8.65 -8.56 -5.97
CA TRP A 73 -8.41 -9.90 -6.50
C TRP A 73 -8.61 -10.97 -5.43
N HIS A 74 -8.12 -10.78 -4.22
CA HIS A 74 -8.38 -11.69 -3.09
C HIS A 74 -9.87 -11.79 -2.75
N LYS A 75 -10.64 -10.71 -2.91
CA LYS A 75 -12.09 -10.71 -2.70
C LYS A 75 -12.83 -11.54 -3.74
N TYR A 76 -12.41 -11.51 -5.00
CA TYR A 76 -13.17 -12.08 -6.12
C TYR A 76 -12.60 -13.37 -6.70
N ARG A 77 -11.36 -13.77 -6.43
CA ARG A 77 -10.71 -14.94 -7.05
C ARG A 77 -11.45 -16.25 -6.81
N ASP A 78 -12.00 -16.42 -5.61
CA ASP A 78 -12.68 -17.65 -5.18
C ASP A 78 -14.21 -17.57 -5.36
N VAL A 79 -14.73 -16.44 -5.90
CA VAL A 79 -16.15 -16.25 -6.21
C VAL A 79 -16.47 -16.81 -7.60
N ALA A 80 -17.54 -17.59 -7.70
CA ALA A 80 -17.98 -18.12 -8.99
C ALA A 80 -18.27 -16.97 -9.99
N PRO A 81 -17.90 -17.11 -11.27
CA PRO A 81 -18.05 -16.02 -12.25
C PRO A 81 -19.46 -15.42 -12.31
N ALA A 82 -20.49 -16.25 -12.15
CA ALA A 82 -21.90 -15.82 -12.15
C ALA A 82 -22.26 -14.93 -10.94
N ASP A 83 -21.58 -15.11 -9.81
CA ASP A 83 -21.91 -14.44 -8.55
C ASP A 83 -21.10 -13.15 -8.32
N ARG A 84 -20.03 -12.92 -9.09
CA ARG A 84 -19.11 -11.77 -8.89
C ARG A 84 -19.82 -10.43 -8.97
N LEU A 85 -20.80 -10.32 -9.86
CA LEU A 85 -21.57 -9.09 -10.02
C LEU A 85 -22.49 -8.84 -8.82
N ASP A 86 -23.05 -9.88 -8.24
CA ASP A 86 -23.87 -9.79 -7.01
C ASP A 86 -23.00 -9.37 -5.81
N VAL A 87 -21.83 -9.98 -5.64
CA VAL A 87 -20.86 -9.59 -4.60
C VAL A 87 -20.40 -8.13 -4.75
N LEU A 88 -20.28 -7.65 -5.98
CA LEU A 88 -20.02 -6.22 -6.21
C LEU A 88 -21.25 -5.39 -5.80
N GLY A 89 -22.46 -5.79 -6.22
CA GLY A 89 -23.72 -5.13 -5.87
C GLY A 89 -23.91 -4.97 -4.36
N ASP A 90 -23.53 -5.99 -3.58
CA ASP A 90 -23.60 -5.95 -2.11
C ASP A 90 -22.65 -4.89 -1.49
N SER A 91 -21.58 -4.52 -2.20
CA SER A 91 -20.63 -3.48 -1.80
C SER A 91 -21.07 -2.07 -2.21
N VAL A 92 -22.03 -1.97 -3.13
CA VAL A 92 -22.56 -0.72 -3.66
C VAL A 92 -23.73 -0.26 -2.79
N PRO A 93 -23.87 1.06 -2.51
CA PRO A 93 -25.05 1.55 -1.79
C PRO A 93 -26.36 1.08 -2.43
N SER A 94 -27.29 0.60 -1.61
CA SER A 94 -28.60 0.10 -2.04
C SER A 94 -29.51 1.24 -2.54
N ARG A 95 -29.11 1.90 -3.62
CA ARG A 95 -29.80 3.00 -4.31
C ARG A 95 -29.77 2.77 -5.83
N PRO A 96 -30.80 3.21 -6.57
CA PRO A 96 -30.89 2.94 -7.99
C PRO A 96 -29.70 3.43 -8.82
N VAL A 97 -29.24 4.66 -8.63
CA VAL A 97 -28.16 5.25 -9.43
C VAL A 97 -26.80 4.55 -9.21
N PRO A 98 -26.32 4.33 -7.98
CA PRO A 98 -25.07 3.58 -7.76
C PRO A 98 -25.12 2.16 -8.30
N GLN A 99 -26.23 1.43 -8.07
CA GLN A 99 -26.38 0.05 -8.56
C GLN A 99 -26.41 -0.03 -10.09
N ALA A 100 -27.12 0.89 -10.75
CA ALA A 100 -27.13 0.98 -12.20
C ALA A 100 -25.74 1.30 -12.77
N ALA A 101 -25.02 2.24 -12.14
CA ALA A 101 -23.67 2.60 -12.53
C ALA A 101 -22.69 1.41 -12.39
N ALA A 102 -22.77 0.66 -11.29
CA ALA A 102 -21.94 -0.52 -11.07
C ALA A 102 -22.20 -1.60 -12.12
N TYR A 103 -23.48 -1.95 -12.33
CA TYR A 103 -23.88 -2.95 -13.31
C TYR A 103 -23.41 -2.61 -14.73
N LEU A 104 -23.73 -1.40 -15.21
CA LEU A 104 -23.41 -0.97 -16.58
C LEU A 104 -21.91 -0.70 -16.79
N SER A 105 -21.17 -0.44 -15.72
CA SER A 105 -19.71 -0.37 -15.76
C SER A 105 -19.10 -1.74 -16.00
N VAL A 106 -19.67 -2.81 -15.43
CA VAL A 106 -19.17 -4.17 -15.59
C VAL A 106 -19.67 -4.81 -16.88
N LEU A 107 -20.96 -4.62 -17.20
CA LEU A 107 -21.64 -5.20 -18.36
C LEU A 107 -22.22 -4.11 -19.29
N PRO A 108 -21.35 -3.32 -19.98
CA PRO A 108 -21.83 -2.19 -20.77
C PRO A 108 -22.67 -2.57 -22.01
N LYS A 109 -22.61 -3.83 -22.41
CA LYS A 109 -23.36 -4.37 -23.58
C LYS A 109 -24.55 -5.25 -23.17
N SER A 110 -24.97 -5.23 -21.90
CA SER A 110 -26.12 -6.03 -21.45
C SER A 110 -27.43 -5.49 -22.00
N ASP A 111 -28.41 -6.37 -22.07
CA ASP A 111 -29.79 -5.99 -22.41
C ASP A 111 -30.53 -5.43 -21.18
N PHE A 112 -31.66 -4.77 -21.48
CA PHE A 112 -32.51 -4.17 -20.45
C PHE A 112 -33.15 -5.18 -19.50
N ALA A 113 -33.46 -6.39 -19.98
CA ALA A 113 -34.10 -7.41 -19.15
C ALA A 113 -33.13 -7.91 -18.08
N SER A 114 -31.88 -8.22 -18.46
CA SER A 114 -30.81 -8.60 -17.55
C SER A 114 -30.49 -7.49 -16.53
N PHE A 115 -30.43 -6.25 -16.99
CA PHE A 115 -30.28 -5.08 -16.12
C PHE A 115 -31.40 -4.98 -15.09
N THR A 116 -32.65 -5.09 -15.52
CA THR A 116 -33.81 -5.00 -14.65
C THR A 116 -33.85 -6.13 -13.63
N ALA A 117 -33.49 -7.36 -14.04
CA ALA A 117 -33.40 -8.51 -13.13
C ALA A 117 -32.35 -8.26 -12.01
N PHE A 118 -31.17 -7.75 -12.36
CA PHE A 118 -30.15 -7.37 -11.39
C PHE A 118 -30.65 -6.28 -10.44
N MET A 119 -31.23 -5.19 -10.99
CA MET A 119 -31.71 -4.08 -10.17
C MET A 119 -32.78 -4.52 -9.16
N ARG A 120 -33.71 -5.37 -9.59
CA ARG A 120 -34.74 -5.93 -8.70
C ARG A 120 -34.16 -6.88 -7.66
N LYS A 121 -33.15 -7.68 -8.01
CA LYS A 121 -32.43 -8.55 -7.08
C LYS A 121 -31.74 -7.74 -5.98
N GLN A 122 -31.04 -6.67 -6.33
CA GLN A 122 -30.24 -5.86 -5.40
C GLN A 122 -31.09 -4.89 -4.56
N LEU A 123 -32.20 -4.42 -5.07
CA LEU A 123 -32.95 -3.33 -4.46
C LEU A 123 -34.37 -3.73 -3.97
N GLY A 124 -34.91 -4.86 -4.45
CA GLY A 124 -36.30 -5.22 -4.16
C GLY A 124 -37.26 -4.11 -4.63
N ASP A 125 -38.17 -3.71 -3.75
CA ASP A 125 -39.15 -2.66 -3.99
C ASP A 125 -38.51 -1.27 -4.26
N ARG A 126 -37.28 -1.05 -3.81
CA ARG A 126 -36.55 0.20 -4.07
C ARG A 126 -36.01 0.35 -5.49
N ALA A 127 -36.09 -0.69 -6.31
CA ALA A 127 -35.71 -0.62 -7.72
C ALA A 127 -36.56 0.38 -8.53
N GLY A 128 -37.81 0.57 -8.11
CA GLY A 128 -38.74 1.46 -8.77
C GLY A 128 -39.45 0.80 -9.95
N THR A 129 -40.06 1.61 -10.81
CA THR A 129 -40.86 1.14 -11.98
C THR A 129 -39.93 0.85 -13.16
N ASP A 130 -40.44 0.03 -14.14
CA ASP A 130 -39.71 -0.24 -15.38
C ASP A 130 -39.40 1.05 -16.17
N ALA A 131 -40.27 2.03 -16.11
CA ALA A 131 -40.05 3.33 -16.74
C ALA A 131 -38.88 4.09 -16.10
N SER A 132 -38.75 4.02 -14.79
CA SER A 132 -37.60 4.63 -14.06
C SER A 132 -36.31 3.87 -14.33
N LEU A 133 -36.36 2.54 -14.39
CA LEU A 133 -35.19 1.71 -14.72
C LEU A 133 -34.76 1.92 -16.18
N ARG A 134 -35.68 2.07 -17.12
CA ARG A 134 -35.38 2.41 -18.50
C ARG A 134 -34.66 3.73 -18.61
N LYS A 135 -35.10 4.77 -17.91
CA LYS A 135 -34.41 6.07 -17.86
C LYS A 135 -32.96 5.94 -17.36
N LEU A 136 -32.73 5.16 -16.32
CA LEU A 136 -31.41 4.92 -15.79
C LEU A 136 -30.52 4.17 -16.78
N PHE A 137 -31.06 3.12 -17.38
CA PHE A 137 -30.35 2.31 -18.36
C PHE A 137 -29.92 3.17 -19.56
N ASP A 138 -30.85 3.90 -20.19
CA ASP A 138 -30.56 4.74 -21.34
C ASP A 138 -29.60 5.89 -21.02
N ALA A 139 -29.73 6.50 -19.83
CA ALA A 139 -28.83 7.58 -19.39
C ALA A 139 -27.38 7.12 -19.19
N HIS A 140 -27.14 5.88 -18.81
CA HIS A 140 -25.80 5.32 -18.65
C HIS A 140 -25.26 4.71 -19.94
N ALA A 141 -26.11 4.09 -20.77
CA ALA A 141 -25.69 3.49 -22.02
C ALA A 141 -25.20 4.50 -23.07
N THR A 142 -25.69 5.75 -23.01
CA THR A 142 -25.37 6.81 -23.97
C THR A 142 -24.15 7.64 -23.58
N ARG A 143 -23.68 7.56 -22.32
CA ARG A 143 -22.58 8.38 -21.82
C ARG A 143 -21.28 7.57 -21.70
N GLN A 144 -20.23 8.05 -22.34
CA GLN A 144 -18.88 7.52 -22.14
C GLN A 144 -18.28 8.14 -20.86
N TYR A 145 -18.44 7.44 -19.74
CA TYR A 145 -17.80 7.81 -18.49
C TYR A 145 -16.36 7.26 -18.41
N SER A 146 -15.42 8.05 -17.90
CA SER A 146 -14.12 7.54 -17.49
C SER A 146 -14.29 6.49 -16.37
N LEU A 147 -13.28 5.65 -16.15
CA LEU A 147 -13.32 4.66 -15.07
C LEU A 147 -13.46 5.34 -13.70
N ALA A 148 -12.82 6.50 -13.53
CA ALA A 148 -12.93 7.31 -12.31
C ALA A 148 -14.38 7.81 -12.09
N ASP A 149 -15.06 8.29 -13.15
CA ASP A 149 -16.46 8.72 -13.08
C ASP A 149 -17.39 7.55 -12.76
N GLN A 150 -17.16 6.40 -13.37
CA GLN A 150 -17.91 5.17 -13.07
C GLN A 150 -17.82 4.79 -11.59
N GLY A 151 -16.59 4.81 -11.03
CA GLY A 151 -16.38 4.56 -9.60
C GLY A 151 -17.07 5.59 -8.71
N TYR A 152 -17.02 6.87 -9.08
CA TYR A 152 -17.71 7.92 -8.35
C TYR A 152 -19.23 7.74 -8.35
N LEU A 153 -19.82 7.39 -9.48
CA LEU A 153 -21.26 7.15 -9.61
C LEU A 153 -21.70 5.90 -8.84
N ALA A 154 -20.94 4.82 -8.96
CA ALA A 154 -21.21 3.55 -8.28
C ALA A 154 -20.88 3.60 -6.76
N ARG A 155 -20.14 4.62 -6.30
CA ARG A 155 -19.66 4.75 -4.91
C ARG A 155 -18.75 3.59 -4.46
N VAL A 156 -18.00 3.04 -5.39
CA VAL A 156 -16.96 2.04 -5.16
C VAL A 156 -15.66 2.47 -5.82
N HIS A 157 -14.57 1.84 -5.43
CA HIS A 157 -13.27 2.17 -6.03
C HIS A 157 -13.25 1.82 -7.53
N PRO A 158 -12.74 2.71 -8.42
CA PRO A 158 -12.73 2.47 -9.86
C PRO A 158 -12.07 1.14 -10.26
N LEU A 159 -10.97 0.77 -9.62
CA LEU A 159 -10.26 -0.48 -9.90
C LEU A 159 -11.05 -1.74 -9.51
N GLU A 160 -11.99 -1.65 -8.58
CA GLU A 160 -12.88 -2.76 -8.27
C GLU A 160 -13.83 -3.03 -9.43
N LEU A 161 -14.45 -1.98 -10.00
CA LEU A 161 -15.28 -2.09 -11.20
C LEU A 161 -14.50 -2.67 -12.39
N TRP A 162 -13.30 -2.15 -12.62
CA TRP A 162 -12.42 -2.63 -13.67
C TRP A 162 -12.09 -4.11 -13.49
N LEU A 163 -11.72 -4.51 -12.26
CA LEU A 163 -11.35 -5.91 -11.98
C LEU A 163 -12.53 -6.86 -12.19
N VAL A 164 -13.71 -6.52 -11.69
CA VAL A 164 -14.90 -7.38 -11.87
C VAL A 164 -15.23 -7.51 -13.35
N ARG A 165 -15.18 -6.41 -14.14
CA ARG A 165 -15.33 -6.43 -15.60
C ARG A 165 -14.27 -7.33 -16.26
N HIS A 166 -13.02 -7.21 -15.87
CA HIS A 166 -11.93 -8.02 -16.41
C HIS A 166 -12.16 -9.50 -16.14
N LEU A 167 -12.54 -9.85 -14.91
CA LEU A 167 -12.83 -11.23 -14.50
C LEU A 167 -14.14 -11.80 -15.12
N GLN A 168 -15.04 -10.97 -15.62
CA GLN A 168 -16.19 -11.44 -16.43
C GLN A 168 -15.73 -11.91 -17.81
N ASN A 169 -14.78 -11.19 -18.42
CA ASN A 169 -14.23 -11.54 -19.74
C ASN A 169 -13.19 -12.68 -19.63
N GLU A 170 -12.40 -12.68 -18.57
CA GLU A 170 -11.31 -13.64 -18.32
C GLU A 170 -11.48 -14.29 -16.93
N PRO A 171 -12.41 -15.23 -16.77
CA PRO A 171 -12.79 -15.77 -15.46
C PRO A 171 -11.67 -16.45 -14.68
N LYS A 172 -10.62 -16.91 -15.38
CA LYS A 172 -9.47 -17.64 -14.81
C LYS A 172 -8.22 -16.78 -14.66
N ALA A 173 -8.30 -15.46 -14.92
CA ALA A 173 -7.16 -14.56 -14.83
C ALA A 173 -6.53 -14.60 -13.43
N THR A 174 -5.22 -14.77 -13.40
CA THR A 174 -4.43 -14.73 -12.18
C THR A 174 -3.92 -13.31 -11.89
N LEU A 175 -3.39 -13.07 -10.70
CA LEU A 175 -2.80 -11.78 -10.39
C LEU A 175 -1.66 -11.40 -11.36
N LYS A 176 -0.94 -12.39 -11.89
CA LYS A 176 0.12 -12.18 -12.90
C LYS A 176 -0.42 -11.64 -14.22
N ASP A 177 -1.64 -12.02 -14.59
CA ASP A 177 -2.32 -11.56 -15.80
C ASP A 177 -2.95 -10.17 -15.58
N ILE A 178 -3.54 -9.96 -14.41
CA ILE A 178 -4.25 -8.73 -14.02
C ILE A 178 -3.30 -7.53 -13.89
N VAL A 179 -2.11 -7.73 -13.30
CA VAL A 179 -1.15 -6.63 -13.06
C VAL A 179 -0.76 -5.91 -14.36
N PRO A 180 -0.28 -6.59 -15.42
CA PRO A 180 0.02 -5.92 -16.68
C PRO A 180 -1.22 -5.37 -17.39
N ALA A 181 -2.35 -6.08 -17.36
CA ALA A 181 -3.59 -5.66 -18.01
C ALA A 181 -4.20 -4.38 -17.40
N SER A 182 -3.91 -4.09 -16.12
CA SER A 182 -4.50 -2.98 -15.37
C SER A 182 -3.74 -1.64 -15.47
N VAL A 183 -2.66 -1.54 -16.24
CA VAL A 183 -1.81 -0.33 -16.28
C VAL A 183 -2.61 0.93 -16.57
N ASP A 184 -3.40 0.94 -17.62
CA ASP A 184 -4.20 2.10 -17.99
C ASP A 184 -5.34 2.37 -17.00
N ALA A 185 -5.95 1.31 -16.45
CA ALA A 185 -6.98 1.44 -15.43
C ALA A 185 -6.44 2.08 -14.14
N ARG A 186 -5.22 1.70 -13.71
CA ARG A 186 -4.56 2.32 -12.54
C ARG A 186 -4.26 3.80 -12.78
N ARG A 187 -3.77 4.12 -13.99
CA ARG A 187 -3.52 5.51 -14.39
C ARG A 187 -4.79 6.35 -14.40
N ASP A 188 -5.88 5.84 -14.97
CA ASP A 188 -7.17 6.54 -15.00
C ASP A 188 -7.76 6.71 -13.59
N ALA A 189 -7.72 5.68 -12.77
CA ALA A 189 -8.20 5.73 -11.38
C ALA A 189 -7.45 6.77 -10.52
N SER A 190 -6.15 7.01 -10.79
CA SER A 190 -5.31 7.96 -10.05
C SER A 190 -5.25 9.36 -10.69
N LYS A 191 -5.84 9.55 -11.88
CA LYS A 191 -5.75 10.81 -12.65
C LYS A 191 -6.15 12.07 -11.87
N TRP A 192 -7.11 11.95 -10.96
CA TRP A 192 -7.53 13.06 -10.10
C TRP A 192 -6.37 13.62 -9.26
N LEU A 193 -5.44 12.78 -8.84
CA LEU A 193 -4.31 13.18 -7.99
C LEU A 193 -3.42 14.23 -8.68
N PHE A 194 -3.33 14.20 -10.00
CA PHE A 194 -2.47 15.11 -10.78
C PHE A 194 -3.11 16.49 -11.06
N ALA A 195 -4.36 16.70 -10.63
CA ALA A 195 -5.01 17.98 -10.85
C ALA A 195 -4.43 19.06 -9.90
N PRO A 196 -4.17 20.30 -10.40
CA PRO A 196 -3.54 21.39 -9.62
C PRO A 196 -4.24 21.75 -8.30
N ARG A 197 -5.55 21.52 -8.22
CA ARG A 197 -6.35 21.76 -7.01
C ARG A 197 -6.03 20.85 -5.83
N PHE A 198 -5.32 19.74 -6.06
CA PHE A 198 -4.99 18.75 -5.04
C PHE A 198 -3.54 18.83 -4.54
N LYS A 199 -2.89 19.99 -4.61
CA LYS A 199 -1.48 20.18 -4.20
C LYS A 199 -1.15 19.63 -2.80
N HIS A 200 -2.03 19.83 -1.82
CA HIS A 200 -1.83 19.29 -0.47
C HIS A 200 -1.86 17.75 -0.48
N ALA A 201 -2.84 17.16 -1.16
CA ALA A 201 -2.93 15.70 -1.30
C ALA A 201 -1.73 15.12 -2.04
N GLN A 202 -1.21 15.82 -3.05
CA GLN A 202 0.03 15.45 -3.76
C GLN A 202 1.22 15.46 -2.81
N GLN A 203 1.38 16.53 -2.01
CA GLN A 203 2.50 16.65 -1.08
C GLN A 203 2.52 15.49 -0.08
N VAL A 204 1.40 15.20 0.58
CA VAL A 204 1.29 14.07 1.51
C VAL A 204 1.71 12.75 0.86
N ARG A 205 1.35 12.50 -0.42
CA ARG A 205 1.73 11.27 -1.13
C ARG A 205 3.20 11.24 -1.50
N ILE A 206 3.77 12.37 -1.86
CA ILE A 206 5.21 12.51 -2.11
C ILE A 206 5.98 12.22 -0.82
N ASP A 207 5.58 12.81 0.30
CA ASP A 207 6.24 12.63 1.59
C ASP A 207 6.27 11.15 2.01
N ILE A 208 5.16 10.42 1.81
CA ILE A 208 5.10 8.97 2.07
C ILE A 208 6.12 8.20 1.21
N VAL A 209 6.23 8.50 -0.08
CA VAL A 209 7.17 7.80 -0.97
C VAL A 209 8.61 8.15 -0.63
N VAL A 210 8.88 9.41 -0.32
CA VAL A 210 10.20 9.92 0.08
C VAL A 210 10.64 9.26 1.39
N GLU A 211 9.76 9.22 2.39
CA GLU A 211 10.06 8.57 3.67
C GLU A 211 10.42 7.09 3.48
N VAL A 212 9.62 6.34 2.72
CA VAL A 212 9.91 4.93 2.40
C VAL A 212 11.26 4.78 1.72
N ALA A 213 11.56 5.61 0.71
CA ALA A 213 12.85 5.55 0.00
C ALA A 213 14.03 5.90 0.91
N ALA A 214 13.86 6.86 1.85
CA ALA A 214 14.88 7.18 2.84
C ALA A 214 15.13 6.01 3.80
N PHE A 215 14.09 5.34 4.29
CA PHE A 215 14.23 4.17 5.17
C PHE A 215 14.87 2.96 4.46
N GLU A 216 14.62 2.75 3.17
CA GLU A 216 15.31 1.71 2.39
C GLU A 216 16.83 1.95 2.38
N ARG A 217 17.27 3.21 2.21
CA ARG A 217 18.69 3.60 2.26
C ARG A 217 19.25 3.46 3.67
N ILE A 218 18.56 3.96 4.69
CA ILE A 218 18.97 3.80 6.09
C ILE A 218 19.17 2.31 6.42
N ALA A 219 18.24 1.45 6.01
CA ALA A 219 18.35 0.01 6.22
C ALA A 219 19.58 -0.59 5.53
N GLU A 220 19.92 -0.11 4.33
CA GLU A 220 21.12 -0.54 3.60
C GLU A 220 22.42 -0.10 4.32
N GLU A 221 22.49 1.18 4.73
CA GLU A 221 23.66 1.70 5.46
C GLU A 221 23.82 1.00 6.81
N TRP A 222 22.75 0.79 7.55
CA TRP A 222 22.80 0.08 8.83
C TRP A 222 23.23 -1.38 8.68
N ARG A 223 22.82 -2.06 7.59
CA ARG A 223 23.34 -3.40 7.28
C ARG A 223 24.87 -3.41 7.04
N ARG A 224 25.40 -2.37 6.39
CA ARG A 224 26.86 -2.21 6.21
C ARG A 224 27.59 -2.05 7.54
N LEU A 225 26.95 -1.42 8.52
CA LEU A 225 27.46 -1.30 9.89
C LEU A 225 27.27 -2.57 10.73
N GLY A 226 26.69 -3.62 10.17
CA GLY A 226 26.46 -4.88 10.87
C GLY A 226 25.10 -4.99 11.57
N TYR A 227 24.17 -4.05 11.34
CA TYR A 227 22.82 -4.14 11.88
C TYR A 227 22.12 -5.39 11.35
N PRO A 228 21.63 -6.30 12.22
CA PRO A 228 21.26 -7.64 11.81
C PRO A 228 19.81 -7.80 11.31
N PHE A 229 19.03 -6.73 11.30
CA PHE A 229 17.65 -6.77 10.88
C PHE A 229 17.51 -6.81 9.36
N GLU A 230 16.56 -7.59 8.86
CA GLU A 230 16.29 -7.71 7.43
C GLU A 230 15.54 -6.50 6.89
N HIS A 231 14.61 -5.96 7.69
CA HIS A 231 13.76 -4.84 7.29
C HIS A 231 13.60 -3.84 8.43
N LEU A 232 13.49 -2.57 8.07
CA LEU A 232 13.05 -1.51 8.96
C LEU A 232 11.62 -1.09 8.59
N VAL A 233 10.79 -0.85 9.59
CA VAL A 233 9.50 -0.21 9.39
C VAL A 233 9.77 1.24 8.98
N PRO A 234 9.26 1.72 7.82
CA PRO A 234 9.48 3.10 7.35
C PRO A 234 8.63 4.09 8.17
N SER A 235 9.07 4.32 9.41
CA SER A 235 8.44 5.22 10.36
C SER A 235 9.47 5.74 11.37
N LEU A 236 9.35 6.99 11.79
CA LEU A 236 10.18 7.56 12.85
C LEU A 236 10.12 6.76 14.15
N ALA A 237 9.03 6.02 14.40
CA ALA A 237 8.89 5.13 15.55
C ALA A 237 9.87 3.94 15.52
N THR A 238 10.59 3.70 14.42
CA THR A 238 11.68 2.74 14.35
C THR A 238 12.79 3.06 15.38
N SER A 239 13.01 4.34 15.66
CA SER A 239 13.96 4.79 16.69
C SER A 239 13.60 4.37 18.13
N ILE A 240 12.35 4.02 18.35
CA ILE A 240 11.82 3.61 19.67
C ILE A 240 11.26 2.18 19.67
N GLY A 241 11.64 1.37 18.68
CA GLY A 241 11.40 -0.07 18.68
C GLY A 241 10.17 -0.54 17.88
N SER A 242 9.62 0.24 16.93
CA SER A 242 8.52 -0.24 16.09
C SER A 242 8.95 -1.28 15.04
N SER A 243 10.24 -1.35 14.71
CA SER A 243 10.78 -2.38 13.85
C SER A 243 11.00 -3.66 14.66
N ALA A 244 10.29 -4.72 14.28
CA ALA A 244 10.46 -6.05 14.88
C ALA A 244 11.24 -6.95 13.94
N ASP A 245 12.04 -7.86 14.52
CA ASP A 245 12.75 -8.90 13.81
C ASP A 245 12.82 -10.17 14.67
N ARG A 246 13.49 -11.18 14.15
CA ARG A 246 13.69 -12.45 14.87
C ARG A 246 14.43 -12.26 16.20
N PRO A 247 14.07 -12.99 17.25
CA PRO A 247 14.81 -12.94 18.53
C PRO A 247 16.33 -13.13 18.37
N ALA A 248 16.76 -13.93 17.39
CA ALA A 248 18.16 -14.12 17.07
C ALA A 248 18.83 -12.81 16.58
N ALA A 249 18.15 -11.99 15.78
CA ALA A 249 18.66 -10.70 15.32
C ALA A 249 18.79 -9.70 16.48
N LEU A 250 17.82 -9.67 17.38
CA LEU A 250 17.88 -8.85 18.59
C LEU A 250 19.05 -9.26 19.50
N ALA A 251 19.23 -10.58 19.70
CA ALA A 251 20.38 -11.08 20.49
C ALA A 251 21.72 -10.75 19.83
N GLU A 252 21.81 -10.83 18.50
CA GLU A 252 22.99 -10.45 17.75
C GLU A 252 23.30 -8.95 17.86
N LEU A 253 22.26 -8.09 17.77
CA LEU A 253 22.41 -6.65 17.98
C LEU A 253 22.96 -6.34 19.38
N MET A 254 22.40 -6.97 20.41
CA MET A 254 22.92 -6.83 21.78
C MET A 254 24.35 -7.33 21.88
N GLY A 255 24.69 -8.42 21.20
CA GLY A 255 26.06 -8.94 21.10
C GLY A 255 27.04 -7.94 20.50
N ILE A 256 26.62 -7.19 19.46
CA ILE A 256 27.44 -6.12 18.86
C ILE A 256 27.68 -5.00 19.87
N VAL A 257 26.65 -4.55 20.57
CA VAL A 257 26.77 -3.48 21.60
C VAL A 257 27.73 -3.90 22.73
N VAL A 258 27.56 -5.12 23.27
CA VAL A 258 28.39 -5.64 24.39
C VAL A 258 29.83 -5.92 23.94
N ASN A 259 30.09 -6.14 22.66
CA ASN A 259 31.42 -6.35 22.09
C ASN A 259 32.02 -5.06 21.48
N ASP A 260 31.75 -3.91 22.02
CA ASP A 260 32.29 -2.61 21.58
C ASP A 260 32.08 -2.31 20.10
N GLY A 261 30.91 -2.65 19.58
CA GLY A 261 30.55 -2.45 18.17
C GLY A 261 31.08 -3.51 17.21
N ILE A 262 31.71 -4.58 17.72
CA ILE A 262 32.27 -5.65 16.88
C ILE A 262 31.23 -6.77 16.74
N ARG A 263 30.77 -7.03 15.49
CA ARG A 263 29.95 -8.18 15.16
C ARG A 263 30.78 -9.46 15.16
N ARG A 264 30.50 -10.38 16.08
CA ARG A 264 31.11 -11.69 16.14
C ARG A 264 30.13 -12.77 15.63
N PRO A 265 30.62 -13.86 15.02
CA PRO A 265 29.76 -14.96 14.63
C PRO A 265 29.03 -15.53 15.85
N THR A 266 27.72 -15.79 15.69
CA THR A 266 26.93 -16.44 16.74
C THR A 266 27.32 -17.91 16.85
N VAL A 267 27.82 -18.32 17.99
CA VAL A 267 28.09 -19.74 18.30
C VAL A 267 26.83 -20.33 18.93
N ARG A 268 26.20 -21.28 18.23
CA ARG A 268 24.97 -21.95 18.72
C ARG A 268 25.26 -23.24 19.46
N ILE A 269 26.34 -23.89 19.11
CA ILE A 269 26.79 -25.13 19.70
C ILE A 269 28.27 -24.96 19.98
N ASP A 270 28.63 -24.91 21.26
CA ASP A 270 30.01 -24.77 21.71
C ASP A 270 30.69 -26.13 21.82
N GLN A 271 29.97 -27.16 22.29
CA GLN A 271 30.46 -28.49 22.46
C GLN A 271 29.35 -29.51 22.15
N LEU A 272 29.70 -30.52 21.34
CA LEU A 272 28.86 -31.67 21.10
C LEU A 272 29.50 -32.91 21.79
N ARG A 273 28.80 -33.49 22.76
CA ARG A 273 29.25 -34.74 23.43
C ARG A 273 28.33 -35.88 23.04
N PHE A 274 28.87 -36.88 22.39
CA PHE A 274 28.17 -38.13 22.12
C PHE A 274 28.50 -39.08 23.26
N ALA A 275 27.49 -39.51 23.99
CA ALA A 275 27.56 -40.48 25.08
C ALA A 275 28.77 -40.24 26.02
N ALA A 276 28.51 -39.79 27.24
CA ALA A 276 29.54 -39.51 28.22
C ALA A 276 30.56 -40.65 28.26
N ASP A 277 31.88 -40.32 28.28
CA ASP A 277 33.01 -41.25 28.34
C ASP A 277 33.20 -42.15 27.11
N THR A 278 32.73 -41.74 25.91
CA THR A 278 33.07 -42.45 24.69
C THR A 278 34.13 -41.71 23.85
N PRO A 279 34.85 -42.43 22.92
CA PRO A 279 35.87 -41.82 22.07
C PRO A 279 35.30 -40.88 20.98
N PHE A 280 33.99 -40.64 20.95
CA PHE A 280 33.32 -39.78 19.99
C PHE A 280 33.02 -38.36 20.55
N GLU A 281 33.67 -37.95 21.64
CA GLU A 281 33.61 -36.56 22.13
C GLU A 281 34.38 -35.68 21.18
N THR A 282 33.67 -34.77 20.47
CA THR A 282 34.25 -33.73 19.60
C THR A 282 33.97 -32.35 20.19
N ARG A 283 35.00 -31.49 20.20
CA ARG A 283 34.88 -30.06 20.59
C ARG A 283 34.56 -29.21 19.39
#